data_8ab55bd5f68d7779293f64b5175f9163
#
_entry.id   8ab55bd5f68d7779293f64b5175f9163
#
_cell.length_a   1.000
_cell.length_b   1.000
_cell.length_c   1.000
_cell.angle_alpha   90.00
_cell.angle_beta   90.00
_cell.angle_gamma   90.00
#
_symmetry.space_group_name_H-M   'P 1'
#
loop_
_entity.id
_entity.type
_entity.pdbx_description
1 polymer ?
#
loop_
_entity_poly.entity_id
_entity_poly.type
_entity_poly.pdbx_seq_one_letter_code
_entity_poly.pdbx_strand_id
1 'polypeptide(L)'
;QQGGMWIPSLLNGMNETEMTNLGMKMSAEDIYSVNQSSLKDAVPHFNGGCTSEVISPNGLILTNHHCGYGEIQSHSTVENDYLQDGFWAKSYAEELPNEDLEVTFIVSINDVTKEVLNGVDALKTEGEKKALIEKNISNLQKTYKREDWQNVMIRTFYEGNQYMLFVTESFEDVR
;
A
#
# COMPACT_ATOMS: atom_id res chain seq x y z
N GLN A 1 16.27 -11.12 22.73
CA GLN A 1 15.85 -9.71 22.62
C GLN A 1 14.59 -9.64 21.77
N GLN A 2 13.48 -9.21 22.35
CA GLN A 2 12.15 -9.30 21.73
C GLN A 2 11.72 -8.02 20.98
N GLY A 3 12.52 -6.97 21.02
CA GLY A 3 12.24 -5.72 20.32
C GLY A 3 12.94 -5.63 18.96
N GLY A 4 12.36 -4.85 18.04
CA GLY A 4 12.94 -4.58 16.72
C GLY A 4 11.89 -4.17 15.71
N MET A 5 12.35 -3.76 14.55
CA MET A 5 11.51 -3.54 13.36
C MET A 5 11.66 -4.75 12.44
N TRP A 6 10.72 -5.66 12.54
CA TRP A 6 10.74 -6.88 11.74
C TRP A 6 10.07 -6.66 10.38
N ILE A 7 10.66 -7.24 9.34
CA ILE A 7 10.11 -7.15 7.98
C ILE A 7 9.01 -8.21 7.84
N PRO A 8 7.73 -7.84 7.63
CA PRO A 8 6.61 -8.78 7.61
C PRO A 8 6.78 -9.95 6.63
N SER A 9 7.33 -9.70 5.46
CA SER A 9 7.59 -10.74 4.44
C SER A 9 8.65 -11.78 4.84
N LEU A 10 9.42 -11.52 5.90
CA LEU A 10 10.48 -12.42 6.40
C LEU A 10 10.10 -13.11 7.71
N LEU A 11 8.92 -12.88 8.25
CA LEU A 11 8.49 -13.41 9.56
C LEU A 11 8.60 -14.94 9.65
N ASN A 12 8.20 -15.65 8.61
CA ASN A 12 8.26 -17.12 8.54
C ASN A 12 9.68 -17.64 8.82
N GLY A 13 10.69 -17.03 8.19
CA GLY A 13 12.08 -17.48 8.34
C GLY A 13 12.81 -16.94 9.56
N MET A 14 12.33 -15.89 10.20
CA MET A 14 13.06 -15.15 11.23
C MET A 14 12.43 -15.21 12.61
N ASN A 15 11.14 -14.96 12.73
CA ASN A 15 10.51 -14.63 14.01
C ASN A 15 9.29 -15.50 14.36
N GLU A 16 8.67 -16.18 13.42
CA GLU A 16 7.41 -16.89 13.63
C GLU A 16 7.47 -17.89 14.80
N THR A 17 8.57 -18.65 14.91
CA THR A 17 8.73 -19.62 16.01
C THR A 17 8.76 -18.93 17.38
N GLU A 18 9.46 -17.79 17.52
CA GLU A 18 9.53 -17.02 18.75
C GLU A 18 8.17 -16.42 19.09
N MET A 19 7.49 -15.81 18.10
CA MET A 19 6.17 -15.22 18.26
C MET A 19 5.13 -16.27 18.69
N THR A 20 5.17 -17.47 18.10
CA THR A 20 4.29 -18.58 18.48
C THR A 20 4.55 -19.03 19.91
N ASN A 21 5.82 -19.13 20.33
CA ASN A 21 6.18 -19.46 21.70
C ASN A 21 5.70 -18.42 22.71
N LEU A 22 5.58 -17.15 22.30
CA LEU A 22 5.02 -16.04 23.08
C LEU A 22 3.47 -16.04 23.08
N GLY A 23 2.83 -16.92 22.33
CA GLY A 23 1.37 -17.08 22.33
C GLY A 23 0.68 -16.59 21.07
N MET A 24 1.39 -16.21 20.02
CA MET A 24 0.78 -15.88 18.74
C MET A 24 0.02 -17.08 18.18
N LYS A 25 -1.21 -16.84 17.70
CA LYS A 25 -2.09 -17.87 17.12
C LYS A 25 -2.16 -17.78 15.59
N MET A 26 -1.78 -16.64 15.02
CA MET A 26 -1.69 -16.44 13.57
C MET A 26 -0.39 -17.03 13.05
N SER A 27 -0.40 -17.52 11.82
CA SER A 27 0.82 -17.83 11.09
C SER A 27 1.47 -16.58 10.49
N ALA A 28 2.70 -16.67 10.04
CA ALA A 28 3.33 -15.59 9.28
C ALA A 28 2.58 -15.30 7.97
N GLU A 29 2.01 -16.33 7.33
CA GLU A 29 1.18 -16.19 6.12
C GLU A 29 -0.14 -15.46 6.40
N ASP A 30 -0.77 -15.65 7.56
CA ASP A 30 -1.98 -14.90 7.95
C ASP A 30 -1.69 -13.40 8.13
N ILE A 31 -0.45 -13.06 8.53
CA ILE A 31 -0.01 -11.68 8.71
C ILE A 31 0.36 -11.05 7.37
N TYR A 32 1.18 -11.74 6.59
CA TYR A 32 1.70 -11.25 5.34
C TYR A 32 1.85 -12.37 4.31
N SER A 33 0.96 -12.38 3.33
CA SER A 33 1.06 -13.20 2.14
C SER A 33 1.08 -12.34 0.89
N VAL A 34 1.92 -12.69 -0.08
CA VAL A 34 2.05 -11.93 -1.33
C VAL A 34 0.86 -12.15 -2.25
N ASN A 35 0.34 -13.38 -2.30
CA ASN A 35 -0.66 -13.82 -3.29
C ASN A 35 -1.91 -14.48 -2.67
N GLN A 36 -2.04 -14.42 -1.35
CA GLN A 36 -3.22 -14.90 -0.63
C GLN A 36 -3.71 -13.78 0.31
N SER A 37 -4.99 -13.83 0.65
CA SER A 37 -5.55 -12.89 1.63
C SER A 37 -4.84 -13.01 2.96
N SER A 38 -4.43 -11.88 3.50
CA SER A 38 -3.71 -11.79 4.77
C SER A 38 -4.00 -10.45 5.45
N LEU A 39 -3.54 -10.27 6.67
CA LEU A 39 -3.74 -9.02 7.43
C LEU A 39 -3.23 -7.78 6.68
N LYS A 40 -2.19 -7.92 5.83
CA LYS A 40 -1.68 -6.80 5.01
C LYS A 40 -2.76 -6.15 4.13
N ASP A 41 -3.76 -6.92 3.69
CA ASP A 41 -4.80 -6.44 2.79
C ASP A 41 -5.82 -5.53 3.50
N ALA A 42 -5.82 -5.55 4.83
CA ALA A 42 -6.59 -4.61 5.64
C ALA A 42 -5.87 -3.27 5.87
N VAL A 43 -4.68 -3.08 5.30
CA VAL A 43 -3.83 -1.89 5.52
C VAL A 43 -3.61 -1.15 4.18
N PRO A 44 -4.60 -0.40 3.68
CA PRO A 44 -4.44 0.37 2.45
C PRO A 44 -3.69 1.68 2.67
N HIS A 45 -3.19 2.22 1.56
CA HIS A 45 -2.68 3.58 1.53
C HIS A 45 -3.83 4.58 1.57
N PHE A 46 -3.69 5.61 2.39
CA PHE A 46 -4.63 6.71 2.50
C PHE A 46 -4.01 7.97 1.90
N ASN A 47 -4.70 8.55 0.92
CA ASN A 47 -4.32 9.79 0.23
C ASN A 47 -2.85 9.80 -0.25
N GLY A 48 -2.37 8.68 -0.79
CA GLY A 48 -1.04 8.52 -1.38
C GLY A 48 0.16 8.66 -0.43
N GLY A 49 -0.03 9.07 0.81
CA GLY A 49 1.06 9.37 1.75
C GLY A 49 0.94 8.75 3.14
N CYS A 50 -0.24 8.33 3.55
CA CYS A 50 -0.50 7.74 4.85
C CYS A 50 -0.87 6.25 4.74
N THR A 51 -0.84 5.55 5.86
CA THR A 51 -1.47 4.24 6.04
C THR A 51 -2.79 4.38 6.77
N SER A 52 -3.68 3.43 6.51
CA SER A 52 -4.95 3.30 7.20
C SER A 52 -5.28 1.83 7.44
N GLU A 53 -6.26 1.54 8.27
CA GLU A 53 -6.71 0.20 8.58
C GLU A 53 -8.22 0.07 8.33
N VAL A 54 -8.60 -0.94 7.54
CA VAL A 54 -10.01 -1.31 7.36
C VAL A 54 -10.45 -2.15 8.56
N ILE A 55 -11.46 -1.67 9.30
CA ILE A 55 -11.92 -2.31 10.53
C ILE A 55 -13.35 -2.84 10.47
N SER A 56 -14.00 -2.74 9.32
CA SER A 56 -15.35 -3.29 9.14
C SER A 56 -15.56 -3.87 7.74
N PRO A 57 -16.51 -4.79 7.58
CA PRO A 57 -16.87 -5.32 6.26
C PRO A 57 -17.55 -4.28 5.36
N ASN A 58 -17.93 -3.13 5.89
CA ASN A 58 -18.59 -2.04 5.17
C ASN A 58 -17.61 -0.89 4.82
N GLY A 59 -16.28 -1.12 4.95
CA GLY A 59 -15.28 -0.14 4.54
C GLY A 59 -14.96 0.95 5.56
N LEU A 60 -15.35 0.79 6.84
CA LEU A 60 -14.91 1.75 7.87
C LEU A 60 -13.38 1.68 8.03
N ILE A 61 -12.74 2.83 7.90
CA ILE A 61 -11.29 2.99 7.91
C ILE A 61 -10.88 3.83 9.12
N LEU A 62 -9.80 3.41 9.79
CA LEU A 62 -9.08 4.23 10.75
C LEU A 62 -7.78 4.74 10.14
N THR A 63 -7.40 5.96 10.49
CA THR A 63 -6.09 6.53 10.16
C THR A 63 -5.67 7.54 11.22
N ASN A 64 -4.50 8.14 11.07
CA ASN A 64 -4.04 9.19 11.98
C ASN A 64 -4.75 10.52 11.68
N HIS A 65 -5.04 11.29 12.73
CA HIS A 65 -5.70 12.60 12.60
C HIS A 65 -5.00 13.52 11.60
N HIS A 66 -3.66 13.57 11.59
CA HIS A 66 -2.92 14.43 10.67
C HIS A 66 -3.06 14.02 9.20
N CYS A 67 -3.45 12.77 8.92
CA CYS A 67 -3.67 12.29 7.57
C CYS A 67 -4.99 12.78 6.97
N GLY A 68 -6.01 12.99 7.79
CA GLY A 68 -7.32 13.53 7.39
C GLY A 68 -7.54 14.99 7.80
N TYR A 69 -6.47 15.67 8.24
CA TYR A 69 -6.61 17.04 8.76
C TYR A 69 -7.16 18.01 7.72
N GLY A 70 -6.70 17.92 6.48
CA GLY A 70 -7.15 18.78 5.39
C GLY A 70 -8.64 18.62 5.09
N GLU A 71 -9.12 17.39 5.07
CA GLU A 71 -10.51 17.02 4.82
C GLU A 71 -11.40 17.51 5.96
N ILE A 72 -11.01 17.28 7.22
CA ILE A 72 -11.73 17.80 8.39
C ILE A 72 -11.80 19.33 8.35
N GLN A 73 -10.69 19.98 8.00
CA GLN A 73 -10.64 21.45 7.90
C GLN A 73 -11.55 21.95 6.79
N SER A 74 -11.62 21.29 5.64
CA SER A 74 -12.44 21.71 4.50
C SER A 74 -13.95 21.73 4.83
N HIS A 75 -14.37 20.88 5.75
CA HIS A 75 -15.75 20.79 6.24
C HIS A 75 -16.03 21.66 7.47
N SER A 76 -14.98 22.20 8.12
CA SER A 76 -15.12 23.03 9.31
C SER A 76 -15.50 24.47 8.96
N THR A 77 -16.40 25.05 9.74
CA THR A 77 -16.78 26.47 9.68
C THR A 77 -16.66 27.10 11.07
N VAL A 78 -16.86 28.42 11.15
CA VAL A 78 -16.88 29.12 12.45
C VAL A 78 -18.01 28.61 13.35
N GLU A 79 -19.15 28.21 12.76
CA GLU A 79 -20.31 27.69 13.49
C GLU A 79 -20.19 26.19 13.81
N ASN A 80 -19.40 25.45 13.04
CA ASN A 80 -19.21 24.00 13.18
C ASN A 80 -17.72 23.69 13.08
N ASP A 81 -17.00 23.81 14.16
CA ASP A 81 -15.54 23.55 14.20
C ASP A 81 -15.27 22.06 14.41
N TYR A 82 -15.32 21.29 13.32
CA TYR A 82 -15.07 19.84 13.37
C TYR A 82 -13.63 19.48 13.75
N LEU A 83 -12.67 20.40 13.60
CA LEU A 83 -11.31 20.18 14.08
C LEU A 83 -11.25 20.14 15.61
N GLN A 84 -12.04 20.97 16.28
CA GLN A 84 -12.08 21.04 17.75
C GLN A 84 -13.13 20.10 18.33
N ASP A 85 -14.35 20.10 17.77
CA ASP A 85 -15.50 19.40 18.36
C ASP A 85 -15.64 17.95 17.87
N GLY A 86 -14.97 17.62 16.76
CA GLY A 86 -15.12 16.37 16.06
C GLY A 86 -16.43 16.33 15.25
N PHE A 87 -16.55 15.28 14.42
CA PHE A 87 -17.74 14.97 13.65
C PHE A 87 -18.02 13.48 13.69
N TRP A 88 -19.27 13.11 13.86
CA TRP A 88 -19.70 11.72 13.84
C TRP A 88 -21.00 11.57 13.06
N ALA A 89 -20.91 11.02 11.85
CA ALA A 89 -22.08 10.66 11.04
C ALA A 89 -22.85 9.50 11.72
N LYS A 90 -24.16 9.66 11.90
CA LYS A 90 -25.04 8.62 12.49
C LYS A 90 -25.61 7.68 11.44
N SER A 91 -25.47 8.02 10.16
CA SER A 91 -25.91 7.25 9.02
C SER A 91 -25.04 7.56 7.80
N TYR A 92 -25.04 6.72 6.80
CA TYR A 92 -24.35 6.96 5.53
C TYR A 92 -24.78 8.26 4.82
N ALA A 93 -26.02 8.68 5.03
CA ALA A 93 -26.56 9.92 4.45
C ALA A 93 -25.96 11.18 5.09
N GLU A 94 -25.39 11.08 6.27
CA GLU A 94 -24.73 12.18 6.99
C GLU A 94 -23.23 12.23 6.75
N GLU A 95 -22.65 11.21 6.11
CA GLU A 95 -21.22 11.20 5.79
C GLU A 95 -20.89 12.31 4.79
N LEU A 96 -19.78 13.00 5.03
CA LEU A 96 -19.36 14.15 4.23
C LEU A 96 -18.43 13.67 3.10
N PRO A 97 -18.74 13.98 1.83
CA PRO A 97 -17.91 13.59 0.71
C PRO A 97 -16.60 14.39 0.71
N ASN A 98 -15.49 13.75 0.40
CA ASN A 98 -14.20 14.38 0.26
C ASN A 98 -13.74 14.29 -1.20
N GLU A 99 -13.58 15.44 -1.84
CA GLU A 99 -13.05 15.54 -3.20
C GLU A 99 -11.57 15.13 -3.20
N ASP A 100 -11.16 14.40 -4.23
CA ASP A 100 -9.77 13.97 -4.45
C ASP A 100 -9.17 13.06 -3.36
N LEU A 101 -9.95 12.63 -2.38
CA LEU A 101 -9.49 11.68 -1.37
C LEU A 101 -9.60 10.24 -1.90
N GLU A 102 -8.46 9.54 -1.90
CA GLU A 102 -8.42 8.14 -2.35
C GLU A 102 -7.86 7.19 -1.30
N VAL A 103 -8.32 5.95 -1.38
CA VAL A 103 -7.78 4.82 -0.63
C VAL A 103 -7.33 3.75 -1.61
N THR A 104 -6.04 3.38 -1.55
CA THR A 104 -5.42 2.46 -2.50
C THR A 104 -5.04 1.15 -1.85
N PHE A 105 -5.57 0.04 -2.38
CA PHE A 105 -5.27 -1.32 -1.96
C PHE A 105 -4.24 -1.98 -2.88
N ILE A 106 -3.36 -2.78 -2.32
CA ILE A 106 -2.45 -3.63 -3.08
C ILE A 106 -3.16 -4.95 -3.39
N VAL A 107 -3.39 -5.21 -4.69
CA VAL A 107 -4.03 -6.44 -5.18
C VAL A 107 -3.02 -7.58 -5.31
N SER A 108 -1.84 -7.29 -5.89
CA SER A 108 -0.78 -8.27 -6.01
C SER A 108 0.61 -7.61 -6.07
N ILE A 109 1.60 -8.40 -5.68
CA ILE A 109 3.02 -8.02 -5.74
C ILE A 109 3.77 -9.13 -6.49
N ASN A 110 4.56 -8.75 -7.50
CA ASN A 110 5.30 -9.71 -8.33
C ASN A 110 6.75 -9.28 -8.48
N ASP A 111 7.69 -10.20 -8.32
CA ASP A 111 9.10 -9.96 -8.60
C ASP A 111 9.31 -9.95 -10.12
N VAL A 112 9.72 -8.82 -10.66
CA VAL A 112 9.98 -8.59 -12.09
C VAL A 112 11.44 -8.21 -12.36
N THR A 113 12.31 -8.56 -11.44
CA THR A 113 13.74 -8.21 -11.49
C THR A 113 14.39 -8.73 -12.77
N LYS A 114 14.09 -9.97 -13.17
CA LYS A 114 14.65 -10.57 -14.39
C LYS A 114 14.22 -9.83 -15.65
N GLU A 115 12.95 -9.44 -15.72
CA GLU A 115 12.39 -8.72 -16.87
C GLU A 115 12.94 -7.31 -16.96
N VAL A 116 13.05 -6.62 -15.83
CA VAL A 116 13.61 -5.26 -15.77
C VAL A 116 15.10 -5.24 -16.13
N LEU A 117 15.87 -6.20 -15.63
CA LEU A 117 17.31 -6.28 -15.88
C LEU A 117 17.68 -7.01 -17.17
N ASN A 118 16.70 -7.44 -17.96
CA ASN A 118 16.96 -8.17 -19.20
C ASN A 118 17.81 -7.33 -20.18
N GLY A 119 18.96 -7.90 -20.56
CA GLY A 119 19.92 -7.30 -21.49
C GLY A 119 20.85 -6.23 -20.88
N VAL A 120 20.69 -5.87 -19.60
CA VAL A 120 21.47 -4.81 -18.95
C VAL A 120 22.94 -5.20 -18.81
N ASP A 121 23.24 -6.46 -18.49
CA ASP A 121 24.62 -6.95 -18.30
C ASP A 121 25.48 -6.89 -19.56
N ALA A 122 24.87 -6.84 -20.74
CA ALA A 122 25.58 -6.72 -22.01
C ALA A 122 26.06 -5.31 -22.31
N LEU A 123 25.61 -4.30 -21.56
CA LEU A 123 25.91 -2.88 -21.76
C LEU A 123 27.15 -2.46 -20.97
N LYS A 124 27.92 -1.52 -21.55
CA LYS A 124 29.22 -1.13 -21.01
C LYS A 124 29.15 0.13 -20.12
N THR A 125 28.22 1.01 -20.37
CA THR A 125 28.12 2.29 -19.63
C THR A 125 26.90 2.31 -18.71
N GLU A 126 27.04 2.97 -17.57
CA GLU A 126 25.93 3.13 -16.61
C GLU A 126 24.75 3.93 -17.21
N GLY A 127 25.01 4.86 -18.12
CA GLY A 127 23.97 5.60 -18.82
C GLY A 127 23.12 4.71 -19.72
N GLU A 128 23.75 3.80 -20.49
CA GLU A 128 23.03 2.82 -21.32
C GLU A 128 22.23 1.83 -20.47
N LYS A 129 22.82 1.34 -19.37
CA LYS A 129 22.14 0.44 -18.44
C LYS A 129 20.89 1.11 -17.87
N LYS A 130 21.01 2.34 -17.36
CA LYS A 130 19.88 3.09 -16.80
C LYS A 130 18.78 3.31 -17.85
N ALA A 131 19.12 3.73 -19.06
CA ALA A 131 18.16 3.93 -20.13
C ALA A 131 17.42 2.64 -20.52
N LEU A 132 18.11 1.49 -20.53
CA LEU A 132 17.49 0.19 -20.80
C LEU A 132 16.56 -0.23 -19.66
N ILE A 133 16.95 -0.05 -18.42
CA ILE A 133 16.12 -0.34 -17.24
C ILE A 133 14.83 0.49 -17.30
N GLU A 134 14.92 1.79 -17.52
CA GLU A 134 13.75 2.68 -17.64
C GLU A 134 12.81 2.25 -18.78
N LYS A 135 13.38 1.86 -19.92
CA LYS A 135 12.62 1.32 -21.06
C LYS A 135 11.91 0.01 -20.70
N ASN A 136 12.61 -0.92 -20.05
CA ASN A 136 12.03 -2.20 -19.63
C ASN A 136 10.90 -1.99 -18.63
N ILE A 137 11.08 -1.11 -17.63
CA ILE A 137 10.05 -0.73 -16.67
C ILE A 137 8.82 -0.17 -17.39
N SER A 138 9.00 0.82 -18.27
CA SER A 138 7.91 1.44 -19.02
C SER A 138 7.14 0.42 -19.87
N ASN A 139 7.84 -0.50 -20.52
CA ASN A 139 7.22 -1.55 -21.31
C ASN A 139 6.40 -2.50 -20.45
N LEU A 140 6.97 -2.98 -19.33
CA LEU A 140 6.27 -3.87 -18.40
C LEU A 140 5.00 -3.21 -17.85
N GLN A 141 5.06 -1.96 -17.40
CA GLN A 141 3.90 -1.24 -16.90
C GLN A 141 2.77 -1.12 -17.92
N LYS A 142 3.11 -0.96 -19.21
CA LYS A 142 2.13 -0.86 -20.30
C LYS A 142 1.52 -2.20 -20.69
N THR A 143 2.30 -3.27 -20.66
CA THR A 143 1.91 -4.57 -21.19
C THR A 143 1.45 -5.57 -20.13
N TYR A 144 1.64 -5.23 -18.85
CA TYR A 144 1.23 -6.11 -17.75
C TYR A 144 -0.28 -6.30 -17.74
N LYS A 145 -0.72 -7.57 -17.70
CA LYS A 145 -2.14 -7.91 -17.70
C LYS A 145 -2.80 -7.49 -16.38
N ARG A 146 -3.80 -6.65 -16.48
CA ARG A 146 -4.60 -6.13 -15.38
C ARG A 146 -6.02 -5.79 -15.83
N GLU A 147 -6.92 -5.54 -14.89
CA GLU A 147 -8.23 -4.95 -15.17
C GLU A 147 -8.12 -3.46 -15.47
N ASP A 148 -9.09 -2.88 -16.16
CA ASP A 148 -9.04 -1.48 -16.62
C ASP A 148 -9.00 -0.46 -15.47
N TRP A 149 -9.56 -0.81 -14.30
CA TRP A 149 -9.56 0.03 -13.09
C TRP A 149 -8.32 -0.14 -12.22
N GLN A 150 -7.43 -1.08 -12.54
CA GLN A 150 -6.23 -1.34 -11.78
C GLN A 150 -5.05 -0.51 -12.31
N ASN A 151 -4.22 -0.06 -11.38
CA ASN A 151 -2.96 0.58 -11.68
C ASN A 151 -1.78 -0.38 -11.51
N VAL A 152 -0.72 -0.14 -12.27
CA VAL A 152 0.53 -0.90 -12.17
C VAL A 152 1.68 0.05 -11.92
N MET A 153 2.45 -0.21 -10.87
CA MET A 153 3.70 0.49 -10.61
C MET A 153 4.85 -0.49 -10.33
N ILE A 154 6.05 -0.12 -10.73
CA ILE A 154 7.26 -0.88 -10.41
C ILE A 154 8.11 -0.05 -9.44
N ARG A 155 8.52 -0.67 -8.34
CA ARG A 155 9.39 -0.07 -7.34
C ARG A 155 10.71 -0.83 -7.25
N THR A 156 11.76 -0.07 -7.02
CA THR A 156 13.12 -0.56 -6.85
C THR A 156 13.40 -0.79 -5.37
N PHE A 157 14.05 -1.90 -5.06
CA PHE A 157 14.52 -2.27 -3.73
C PHE A 157 16.01 -2.60 -3.75
N TYR A 158 16.65 -2.50 -2.59
CA TYR A 158 18.06 -2.84 -2.40
C TYR A 158 18.99 -2.21 -3.44
N GLU A 159 18.85 -0.88 -3.62
CA GLU A 159 19.69 -0.09 -4.53
C GLU A 159 19.70 -0.57 -6.00
N GLY A 160 18.56 -1.11 -6.48
CA GLY A 160 18.43 -1.58 -7.85
C GLY A 160 18.71 -3.06 -8.05
N ASN A 161 18.89 -3.82 -6.96
CA ASN A 161 19.09 -5.27 -7.03
C ASN A 161 17.78 -6.05 -7.13
N GLN A 162 16.64 -5.41 -6.80
CA GLN A 162 15.32 -6.03 -6.90
C GLN A 162 14.29 -5.04 -7.41
N TYR A 163 13.37 -5.52 -8.26
CA TYR A 163 12.27 -4.76 -8.82
C TYR A 163 10.96 -5.51 -8.57
N MET A 164 10.04 -4.86 -7.86
CA MET A 164 8.74 -5.42 -7.56
C MET A 164 7.65 -4.64 -8.30
N LEU A 165 6.77 -5.37 -8.98
CA LEU A 165 5.60 -4.83 -9.65
C LEU A 165 4.40 -4.98 -8.71
N PHE A 166 3.75 -3.85 -8.47
CA PHE A 166 2.53 -3.76 -7.66
C PHE A 166 1.35 -3.52 -8.57
N VAL A 167 0.32 -4.32 -8.42
CA VAL A 167 -1.02 -4.06 -8.97
C VAL A 167 -1.86 -3.49 -7.85
N THR A 168 -2.50 -2.34 -8.09
CA THR A 168 -3.28 -1.63 -7.07
C THR A 168 -4.66 -1.26 -7.59
N GLU A 169 -5.61 -1.09 -6.67
CA GLU A 169 -6.94 -0.55 -6.89
C GLU A 169 -7.16 0.65 -5.99
N SER A 170 -7.71 1.74 -6.53
CA SER A 170 -8.05 2.94 -5.77
C SER A 170 -9.56 3.14 -5.71
N PHE A 171 -10.03 3.57 -4.57
CA PHE A 171 -11.42 3.96 -4.30
C PHE A 171 -11.44 5.46 -3.99
N GLU A 172 -12.26 6.21 -4.73
CA GLU A 172 -12.30 7.68 -4.71
C GLU A 172 -13.49 8.24 -3.90
N ASP A 173 -14.57 7.46 -3.68
CA ASP A 173 -15.73 7.90 -2.87
C ASP A 173 -15.46 7.64 -1.38
N VAL A 174 -14.45 8.34 -0.84
CA VAL A 174 -14.09 8.27 0.58
C VAL A 174 -14.79 9.40 1.33
N ARG A 175 -15.48 9.03 2.41
CA ARG A 175 -16.30 9.95 3.20
C ARG A 175 -15.91 9.94 4.66
#